data_ce6ef7ed4687f3361d89c3aa41e8f098
#
_entry.id   ce6ef7ed4687f3361d89c3aa41e8f098
#
_cell.length_a   1.000
_cell.length_b   1.000
_cell.length_c   1.000
_cell.angle_alpha   90.00
_cell.angle_beta   90.00
_cell.angle_gamma   90.00
#
_symmetry.space_group_name_H-M   'P 1'
#
loop_
_entity.id
_entity.type
_entity.pdbx_description
1 polymer ?
#
loop_
_entity_poly.entity_id
_entity_poly.type
_entity_poly.pdbx_seq_one_letter_code
_entity_poly.pdbx_strand_id
1 'polypeptide(L)'
;MNRITFQVGTFEVNCSILFENDKALVVDPGAEATLIAAKLAKLKREPAAILLTHAHFDHTCAVNDMQSRYPGLPVFISAEDAKIISHPFNQFPPDYPLVEGMKDIRDTRYLRDFLKSIGWETTVDVIETPGHTPGGVCYLFNTPTPLLMSGDTLFCCSVGRTDFPGGDMPTLQASLEKLKTLPGDTVVVPGHGIETTIARELASNPFLQ
;
A
#
# COMPACT_ATOMS: atom_id res chain seq x y z
N MET A 1 13.64 2.02 11.32
CA MET A 1 13.09 2.22 9.94
C MET A 1 12.90 3.70 9.68
N ASN A 2 13.24 4.17 8.47
CA ASN A 2 12.98 5.53 7.98
C ASN A 2 12.04 5.47 6.78
N ARG A 3 11.49 6.64 6.37
CA ARG A 3 10.52 6.73 5.30
C ARG A 3 10.69 8.02 4.49
N ILE A 4 10.41 7.93 3.20
CA ILE A 4 10.00 9.06 2.38
C ILE A 4 8.69 8.71 1.67
N THR A 5 7.77 9.66 1.61
CA THR A 5 6.51 9.55 0.86
C THR A 5 6.45 10.68 -0.16
N PHE A 6 5.96 10.39 -1.36
CA PHE A 6 5.81 11.36 -2.45
C PHE A 6 4.71 10.90 -3.39
N GLN A 7 4.07 11.87 -4.01
CA GLN A 7 3.00 11.61 -4.96
C GLN A 7 3.55 11.16 -6.32
N VAL A 8 2.83 10.22 -6.95
CA VAL A 8 3.13 9.71 -8.29
C VAL A 8 1.86 9.63 -9.14
N GLY A 9 2.03 9.83 -10.44
CA GLY A 9 0.95 9.73 -11.42
C GLY A 9 -0.09 10.84 -11.34
N THR A 10 -1.06 10.78 -12.25
CA THR A 10 -2.13 11.78 -12.38
C THR A 10 -3.16 11.73 -11.25
N PHE A 11 -3.21 10.61 -10.52
CA PHE A 11 -4.10 10.42 -9.36
C PHE A 11 -3.42 10.77 -8.04
N GLU A 12 -2.16 11.24 -8.08
CA GLU A 12 -1.40 11.71 -6.92
C GLU A 12 -1.33 10.65 -5.80
N VAL A 13 -1.10 9.37 -6.19
CA VAL A 13 -0.94 8.28 -5.22
C VAL A 13 0.30 8.50 -4.36
N ASN A 14 0.17 8.31 -3.08
CA ASN A 14 1.26 8.36 -2.11
C ASN A 14 2.14 7.10 -2.21
N CYS A 15 3.12 7.12 -3.09
CA CYS A 15 4.16 6.10 -3.11
C CYS A 15 5.13 6.32 -1.96
N SER A 16 5.39 5.27 -1.17
CA SER A 16 6.33 5.35 -0.05
C SER A 16 7.53 4.43 -0.25
N ILE A 17 8.72 4.94 0.09
CA ILE A 17 9.92 4.13 0.25
C ILE A 17 10.23 4.05 1.74
N LEU A 18 10.06 2.87 2.32
CA LEU A 18 10.44 2.53 3.69
C LEU A 18 11.83 1.90 3.64
N PHE A 19 12.74 2.31 4.52
CA PHE A 19 14.10 1.80 4.45
C PHE A 19 14.75 1.67 5.82
N GLU A 20 15.54 0.62 5.94
CA GLU A 20 16.45 0.38 7.05
C GLU A 20 17.67 -0.40 6.54
N ASN A 21 18.80 -0.22 7.23
CA ASN A 21 20.08 -0.80 6.80
C ASN A 21 20.38 -0.45 5.32
N ASP A 22 20.61 -1.42 4.46
CA ASP A 22 20.90 -1.28 3.03
C ASP A 22 19.66 -1.51 2.13
N LYS A 23 18.51 -1.85 2.72
CA LYS A 23 17.31 -2.31 2.01
C LYS A 23 16.18 -1.29 2.04
N ALA A 24 15.29 -1.41 1.07
CA ALA A 24 14.05 -0.64 1.00
C ALA A 24 12.86 -1.51 0.61
N LEU A 25 11.68 -1.13 1.11
CA LEU A 25 10.39 -1.60 0.64
C LEU A 25 9.71 -0.45 -0.10
N VAL A 26 9.13 -0.73 -1.26
CA VAL A 26 8.37 0.26 -2.03
C VAL A 26 6.90 -0.05 -1.88
N VAL A 27 6.13 0.89 -1.33
CA VAL A 27 4.68 0.73 -1.14
C VAL A 27 3.96 1.50 -2.23
N ASP A 28 3.02 0.84 -2.90
CA ASP A 28 2.13 1.37 -3.94
C ASP A 28 2.87 2.19 -5.02
N PRO A 29 3.74 1.57 -5.82
CA PRO A 29 4.39 2.23 -6.96
C PRO A 29 3.40 2.42 -8.12
N GLY A 30 2.52 3.40 -8.00
CA GLY A 30 1.42 3.63 -8.95
C GLY A 30 1.86 4.20 -10.29
N ALA A 31 2.98 4.90 -10.34
CA ALA A 31 3.52 5.49 -11.57
C ALA A 31 5.01 5.83 -11.40
N GLU A 32 5.64 6.34 -12.48
CA GLU A 32 6.94 7.00 -12.45
C GLU A 32 8.08 6.15 -11.88
N ALA A 33 8.23 4.89 -12.32
CA ALA A 33 9.28 3.96 -11.90
C ALA A 33 10.70 4.57 -11.97
N THR A 34 10.94 5.47 -12.91
CA THR A 34 12.23 6.18 -13.05
C THR A 34 12.47 7.13 -11.87
N LEU A 35 11.45 7.84 -11.40
CA LEU A 35 11.53 8.71 -10.23
C LEU A 35 11.77 7.88 -8.96
N ILE A 36 11.03 6.77 -8.82
CA ILE A 36 11.19 5.85 -7.67
C ILE A 36 12.63 5.32 -7.63
N ALA A 37 13.15 4.84 -8.77
CA ALA A 37 14.53 4.35 -8.88
C ALA A 37 15.56 5.43 -8.56
N ALA A 38 15.36 6.66 -9.03
CA ALA A 38 16.25 7.79 -8.71
C ALA A 38 16.27 8.11 -7.20
N LYS A 39 15.11 8.02 -6.52
CA LYS A 39 15.02 8.19 -5.07
C LYS A 39 15.74 7.07 -4.32
N LEU A 40 15.56 5.81 -4.72
CA LEU A 40 16.28 4.65 -4.17
C LEU A 40 17.80 4.83 -4.30
N ALA A 41 18.28 5.23 -5.48
CA ALA A 41 19.69 5.50 -5.74
C ALA A 41 20.23 6.64 -4.86
N LYS A 42 19.48 7.74 -4.73
CA LYS A 42 19.84 8.86 -3.85
C LYS A 42 19.93 8.44 -2.38
N LEU A 43 19.03 7.56 -1.93
CA LEU A 43 19.05 6.98 -0.59
C LEU A 43 20.17 5.93 -0.42
N LYS A 44 20.77 5.48 -1.52
CA LYS A 44 21.72 4.36 -1.55
C LYS A 44 21.10 3.10 -0.93
N ARG A 45 19.89 2.75 -1.36
CA ARG A 45 19.13 1.59 -0.91
C ARG A 45 18.71 0.72 -2.08
N GLU A 46 18.79 -0.60 -1.86
CA GLU A 46 18.30 -1.59 -2.82
C GLU A 46 16.86 -1.98 -2.48
N PRO A 47 15.93 -1.97 -3.45
CA PRO A 47 14.58 -2.41 -3.21
C PRO A 47 14.56 -3.92 -2.97
N ALA A 48 14.02 -4.34 -1.84
CA ALA A 48 13.91 -5.75 -1.45
C ALA A 48 12.54 -6.35 -1.76
N ALA A 49 11.49 -5.52 -1.76
CA ALA A 49 10.14 -5.92 -2.14
C ALA A 49 9.29 -4.70 -2.52
N ILE A 50 8.23 -4.97 -3.30
CA ILE A 50 7.09 -4.08 -3.48
C ILE A 50 5.96 -4.59 -2.59
N LEU A 51 5.30 -3.69 -1.87
CA LEU A 51 4.11 -3.95 -1.08
C LEU A 51 2.93 -3.22 -1.71
N LEU A 52 1.89 -3.93 -2.10
CA LEU A 52 0.66 -3.35 -2.63
C LEU A 52 -0.41 -3.40 -1.55
N THR A 53 -1.02 -2.26 -1.27
CA THR A 53 -2.16 -2.20 -0.35
C THR A 53 -3.40 -2.81 -0.97
N HIS A 54 -3.57 -2.66 -2.27
CA HIS A 54 -4.68 -3.21 -3.05
C HIS A 54 -4.35 -3.24 -4.57
N ALA A 55 -5.28 -3.74 -5.38
CA ALA A 55 -5.02 -4.04 -6.79
C ALA A 55 -5.31 -2.89 -7.76
N HIS A 56 -5.84 -1.73 -7.35
CA HIS A 56 -6.18 -0.68 -8.30
C HIS A 56 -4.96 -0.21 -9.10
N PHE A 57 -5.23 0.10 -10.38
CA PHE A 57 -4.19 0.38 -11.37
C PHE A 57 -3.27 1.53 -10.95
N ASP A 58 -3.80 2.57 -10.34
CA ASP A 58 -3.05 3.75 -9.92
C ASP A 58 -2.08 3.47 -8.75
N HIS A 59 -2.23 2.34 -8.06
CA HIS A 59 -1.26 1.84 -7.08
C HIS A 59 -0.25 0.85 -7.66
N THR A 60 -0.48 0.34 -8.88
CA THR A 60 0.24 -0.83 -9.41
C THR A 60 0.96 -0.59 -10.74
N CYS A 61 0.68 0.50 -11.48
CA CYS A 61 1.14 0.69 -12.86
C CYS A 61 2.66 0.68 -13.02
N ALA A 62 3.45 1.11 -12.04
CA ALA A 62 4.90 1.09 -12.16
C ALA A 62 5.56 -0.24 -11.77
N VAL A 63 4.81 -1.24 -11.31
CA VAL A 63 5.37 -2.51 -10.82
C VAL A 63 6.21 -3.20 -11.87
N ASN A 64 5.70 -3.36 -13.10
CA ASN A 64 6.41 -4.04 -14.17
C ASN A 64 7.72 -3.33 -14.57
N ASP A 65 7.70 -2.00 -14.58
CA ASP A 65 8.90 -1.20 -14.87
C ASP A 65 9.92 -1.31 -13.73
N MET A 66 9.44 -1.37 -12.47
CA MET A 66 10.31 -1.62 -11.32
C MET A 66 10.92 -3.02 -11.40
N GLN A 67 10.15 -4.07 -11.72
CA GLN A 67 10.66 -5.43 -11.89
C GLN A 67 11.62 -5.57 -13.08
N SER A 68 11.44 -4.76 -14.13
CA SER A 68 12.37 -4.70 -15.24
C SER A 68 13.72 -4.09 -14.86
N ARG A 69 13.71 -3.09 -13.98
CA ARG A 69 14.92 -2.43 -13.45
C ARG A 69 15.61 -3.25 -12.36
N TYR A 70 14.84 -4.00 -11.56
CA TYR A 70 15.29 -4.81 -10.43
C TYR A 70 14.80 -6.25 -10.62
N PRO A 71 15.46 -7.05 -11.46
CA PRO A 71 15.06 -8.43 -11.74
C PRO A 71 14.99 -9.27 -10.47
N GLY A 72 13.90 -10.00 -10.29
CA GLY A 72 13.67 -10.82 -9.09
C GLY A 72 13.05 -10.04 -7.91
N LEU A 73 12.65 -8.77 -8.10
CA LEU A 73 11.96 -7.99 -7.07
C LEU A 73 10.56 -8.58 -6.80
N PRO A 74 10.30 -9.16 -5.60
CA PRO A 74 9.01 -9.75 -5.29
C PRO A 74 7.95 -8.68 -5.02
N VAL A 75 6.70 -9.02 -5.33
CA VAL A 75 5.52 -8.19 -5.10
C VAL A 75 4.61 -8.88 -4.10
N PHE A 76 4.34 -8.23 -2.98
CA PHE A 76 3.39 -8.71 -1.99
C PHE A 76 2.03 -8.01 -2.16
N ILE A 77 1.00 -8.81 -2.32
CA ILE A 77 -0.41 -8.42 -2.42
C ILE A 77 -1.27 -9.51 -1.78
N SER A 78 -2.46 -9.18 -1.31
CA SER A 78 -3.38 -10.20 -0.79
C SER A 78 -3.78 -11.21 -1.89
N ALA A 79 -4.10 -12.43 -1.50
CA ALA A 79 -4.53 -13.47 -2.45
C ALA A 79 -5.81 -13.08 -3.20
N GLU A 80 -6.71 -12.31 -2.56
CA GLU A 80 -7.96 -11.88 -3.18
C GLU A 80 -7.70 -10.81 -4.24
N ASP A 81 -6.91 -9.80 -3.94
CA ASP A 81 -6.59 -8.73 -4.89
C ASP A 81 -5.64 -9.19 -6.01
N ALA A 82 -4.80 -10.19 -5.76
CA ALA A 82 -4.00 -10.81 -6.81
C ALA A 82 -4.86 -11.42 -7.94
N LYS A 83 -6.10 -11.85 -7.65
CA LYS A 83 -7.03 -12.39 -8.64
C LYS A 83 -7.61 -11.34 -9.56
N ILE A 84 -7.68 -10.09 -9.10
CA ILE A 84 -8.35 -9.00 -9.81
C ILE A 84 -7.39 -7.99 -10.43
N ILE A 85 -6.09 -8.07 -10.14
CA ILE A 85 -5.10 -7.08 -10.59
C ILE A 85 -5.07 -6.89 -12.10
N SER A 86 -5.26 -7.97 -12.86
CA SER A 86 -5.33 -7.97 -14.34
C SER A 86 -6.76 -8.09 -14.87
N HIS A 87 -7.78 -7.91 -14.02
CA HIS A 87 -9.15 -8.04 -14.45
C HIS A 87 -9.60 -6.78 -15.21
N PRO A 88 -10.36 -6.89 -16.33
CA PRO A 88 -10.79 -5.72 -17.13
C PRO A 88 -11.51 -4.63 -16.35
N PHE A 89 -12.25 -4.93 -15.28
CA PHE A 89 -12.90 -3.91 -14.46
C PHE A 89 -11.91 -3.06 -13.64
N ASN A 90 -10.66 -3.51 -13.47
CA ASN A 90 -9.59 -2.76 -12.82
C ASN A 90 -8.87 -1.79 -13.78
N GLN A 91 -9.27 -1.77 -15.05
CA GLN A 91 -8.81 -0.81 -16.05
C GLN A 91 -9.61 0.49 -15.93
N PHE A 92 -9.13 1.41 -15.12
CA PHE A 92 -9.82 2.68 -14.90
C PHE A 92 -8.85 3.86 -14.80
N PRO A 93 -9.03 4.97 -15.53
CA PRO A 93 -10.04 5.12 -16.62
C PRO A 93 -9.87 4.11 -17.76
N PRO A 94 -10.87 3.93 -18.63
CA PRO A 94 -10.84 2.89 -19.69
C PRO A 94 -9.64 2.95 -20.64
N ASP A 95 -8.98 4.11 -20.74
CA ASP A 95 -7.80 4.32 -21.59
C ASP A 95 -6.48 3.94 -20.89
N TYR A 96 -6.50 3.63 -19.61
CA TYR A 96 -5.31 3.17 -18.90
C TYR A 96 -5.06 1.69 -19.21
N PRO A 97 -3.78 1.30 -19.39
CA PRO A 97 -3.47 -0.09 -19.68
C PRO A 97 -3.78 -1.00 -18.49
N LEU A 98 -4.28 -2.20 -18.77
CA LEU A 98 -4.30 -3.25 -17.75
C LEU A 98 -2.90 -3.55 -17.26
N VAL A 99 -2.76 -3.76 -15.97
CA VAL A 99 -1.51 -4.19 -15.36
C VAL A 99 -1.42 -5.71 -15.48
N GLU A 100 -0.68 -6.17 -16.49
CA GLU A 100 -0.50 -7.59 -16.78
C GLU A 100 0.98 -7.99 -16.67
N GLY A 101 1.23 -9.26 -16.48
CA GLY A 101 2.58 -9.83 -16.55
C GLY A 101 3.49 -9.56 -15.37
N MET A 102 2.95 -9.11 -14.23
CA MET A 102 3.70 -9.06 -12.97
C MET A 102 4.31 -10.43 -12.64
N LYS A 103 5.54 -10.42 -12.17
CA LYS A 103 6.29 -11.62 -11.80
C LYS A 103 6.44 -11.70 -10.28
N ASP A 104 6.71 -12.92 -9.78
CA ASP A 104 7.00 -13.18 -8.36
C ASP A 104 5.97 -12.52 -7.41
N ILE A 105 4.69 -12.72 -7.71
CA ILE A 105 3.58 -12.28 -6.87
C ILE A 105 3.49 -13.22 -5.67
N ARG A 106 3.52 -12.67 -4.47
CA ARG A 106 3.47 -13.39 -3.20
C ARG A 106 2.32 -12.88 -2.34
N ASP A 107 1.66 -13.80 -1.64
CA ASP A 107 0.63 -13.45 -0.68
C ASP A 107 1.22 -12.70 0.53
N THR A 108 0.54 -11.65 0.97
CA THR A 108 0.92 -10.85 2.13
C THR A 108 1.09 -11.64 3.42
N ARG A 109 0.43 -12.82 3.54
CA ARG A 109 0.60 -13.74 4.68
C ARG A 109 2.04 -14.19 4.87
N TYR A 110 2.85 -14.22 3.81
CA TYR A 110 4.26 -14.62 3.86
C TYR A 110 5.23 -13.43 4.03
N LEU A 111 4.72 -12.19 4.09
CA LEU A 111 5.55 -10.99 4.17
C LEU A 111 6.45 -10.99 5.41
N ARG A 112 5.91 -11.34 6.57
CA ARG A 112 6.68 -11.34 7.83
C ARG A 112 7.89 -12.29 7.77
N ASP A 113 7.70 -13.49 7.24
CA ASP A 113 8.78 -14.48 7.13
C ASP A 113 9.80 -14.06 6.08
N PHE A 114 9.35 -13.49 4.98
CA PHE A 114 10.25 -12.90 3.98
C PHE A 114 11.10 -11.79 4.57
N LEU A 115 10.52 -10.83 5.28
CA LEU A 115 11.26 -9.72 5.91
C LEU A 115 12.30 -10.23 6.89
N LYS A 116 11.97 -11.21 7.72
CA LYS A 116 12.95 -11.88 8.61
C LYS A 116 14.09 -12.52 7.81
N SER A 117 13.78 -13.19 6.70
CA SER A 117 14.78 -13.89 5.88
C SER A 117 15.82 -12.96 5.24
N ILE A 118 15.44 -11.71 5.00
CA ILE A 118 16.33 -10.68 4.46
C ILE A 118 16.98 -9.80 5.53
N GLY A 119 16.75 -10.06 6.82
CA GLY A 119 17.31 -9.29 7.93
C GLY A 119 16.66 -7.92 8.14
N TRP A 120 15.40 -7.77 7.77
CA TRP A 120 14.59 -6.59 8.10
C TRP A 120 14.20 -6.65 9.58
N GLU A 121 14.46 -5.59 10.33
CA GLU A 121 14.33 -5.58 11.79
C GLU A 121 12.94 -5.10 12.27
N THR A 122 12.38 -4.09 11.60
CA THR A 122 11.06 -3.55 11.95
C THR A 122 9.97 -4.58 11.66
N THR A 123 9.21 -4.97 12.68
CA THR A 123 8.09 -5.89 12.47
C THR A 123 6.93 -5.21 11.76
N VAL A 124 6.23 -5.97 10.93
CA VAL A 124 5.04 -5.54 10.21
C VAL A 124 3.87 -6.45 10.54
N ASP A 125 2.71 -5.88 10.78
CA ASP A 125 1.44 -6.58 10.81
C ASP A 125 0.64 -6.23 9.56
N VAL A 126 0.11 -7.25 8.89
CA VAL A 126 -0.81 -7.09 7.76
C VAL A 126 -2.22 -7.16 8.32
N ILE A 127 -2.95 -6.06 8.21
CA ILE A 127 -4.34 -5.96 8.64
C ILE A 127 -5.22 -6.05 7.39
N GLU A 128 -5.98 -7.13 7.26
CA GLU A 128 -6.95 -7.27 6.18
C GLU A 128 -8.08 -6.24 6.37
N THR A 129 -8.23 -5.37 5.38
CA THR A 129 -9.21 -4.28 5.35
C THR A 129 -10.00 -4.27 4.04
N PRO A 130 -10.74 -5.37 3.75
CA PRO A 130 -11.60 -5.42 2.58
C PRO A 130 -12.69 -4.36 2.63
N GLY A 131 -13.22 -4.00 1.45
CA GLY A 131 -14.35 -3.09 1.31
C GLY A 131 -14.16 -2.00 0.26
N HIS A 132 -12.97 -1.43 0.10
CA HIS A 132 -12.60 -0.64 -1.08
C HIS A 132 -12.30 -1.58 -2.26
N THR A 133 -11.51 -2.61 -2.01
CA THR A 133 -11.35 -3.80 -2.85
C THR A 133 -11.63 -5.05 -2.02
N PRO A 134 -11.85 -6.22 -2.65
CA PRO A 134 -12.08 -7.47 -1.91
C PRO A 134 -10.92 -7.92 -1.05
N GLY A 135 -9.70 -7.56 -1.42
CA GLY A 135 -8.47 -7.99 -0.76
C GLY A 135 -7.62 -6.85 -0.21
N GLY A 136 -8.18 -5.66 -0.05
CA GLY A 136 -7.46 -4.52 0.51
C GLY A 136 -6.80 -4.83 1.86
N VAL A 137 -5.57 -4.34 2.06
CA VAL A 137 -4.82 -4.50 3.30
C VAL A 137 -4.18 -3.19 3.74
N CYS A 138 -4.01 -3.04 5.05
CA CYS A 138 -3.14 -2.04 5.63
C CYS A 138 -1.86 -2.71 6.16
N TYR A 139 -0.72 -2.03 6.06
CA TYR A 139 0.53 -2.48 6.65
C TYR A 139 0.86 -1.63 7.88
N LEU A 140 0.85 -2.24 9.06
CA LEU A 140 1.22 -1.61 10.32
C LEU A 140 2.68 -1.94 10.66
N PHE A 141 3.56 -0.96 10.57
CA PHE A 141 4.96 -1.08 10.98
C PHE A 141 5.11 -0.68 12.44
N ASN A 142 5.61 -1.60 13.27
CA ASN A 142 5.75 -1.44 14.70
C ASN A 142 7.05 -0.68 15.03
N THR A 143 7.05 0.61 14.77
CA THR A 143 8.09 1.57 15.16
C THR A 143 7.72 2.21 16.52
N PRO A 144 8.62 2.96 17.20
CA PRO A 144 8.28 3.65 18.46
C PRO A 144 7.03 4.53 18.36
N THR A 145 6.81 5.19 17.22
CA THR A 145 5.50 5.75 16.84
C THR A 145 4.98 4.87 15.70
N PRO A 146 3.92 4.07 15.89
CA PRO A 146 3.47 3.13 14.88
C PRO A 146 3.11 3.83 13.56
N LEU A 147 3.40 3.16 12.44
CA LEU A 147 3.16 3.67 11.10
C LEU A 147 2.21 2.75 10.33
N LEU A 148 1.06 3.26 9.94
CA LEU A 148 0.05 2.56 9.14
C LEU A 148 0.08 3.07 7.69
N MET A 149 0.41 2.20 6.74
CA MET A 149 0.17 2.41 5.32
C MET A 149 -1.24 1.91 5.04
N SER A 150 -2.20 2.83 4.96
CA SER A 150 -3.63 2.45 4.91
C SER A 150 -4.18 2.23 3.51
N GLY A 151 -3.40 2.53 2.46
CA GLY A 151 -3.94 2.54 1.10
C GLY A 151 -5.24 3.32 1.04
N ASP A 152 -6.21 2.77 0.34
CA ASP A 152 -7.52 3.40 0.16
C ASP A 152 -8.58 2.89 1.18
N THR A 153 -8.13 2.50 2.37
CA THR A 153 -9.03 2.15 3.47
C THR A 153 -9.42 3.38 4.28
N LEU A 154 -8.45 4.12 4.81
CA LEU A 154 -8.65 5.27 5.69
C LEU A 154 -7.86 6.47 5.18
N PHE A 155 -8.54 7.59 4.94
CA PHE A 155 -7.99 8.89 4.57
C PHE A 155 -8.14 9.92 5.69
N CYS A 156 -7.48 11.05 5.54
CA CYS A 156 -7.72 12.20 6.41
C CYS A 156 -9.17 12.70 6.25
N CYS A 157 -9.99 12.54 7.30
CA CYS A 157 -11.40 12.89 7.36
C CYS A 157 -12.29 12.19 6.31
N SER A 158 -11.86 11.07 5.75
CA SER A 158 -12.60 10.32 4.73
C SER A 158 -12.19 8.83 4.72
N VAL A 159 -12.79 8.06 3.83
CA VAL A 159 -12.48 6.65 3.57
C VAL A 159 -12.48 6.38 2.06
N GLY A 160 -11.95 5.25 1.64
CA GLY A 160 -12.01 4.80 0.26
C GLY A 160 -13.43 4.63 -0.24
N ARG A 161 -13.63 4.89 -1.53
CA ARG A 161 -14.91 4.64 -2.20
C ARG A 161 -15.18 3.14 -2.30
N THR A 162 -16.46 2.79 -2.39
CA THR A 162 -16.92 1.39 -2.43
C THR A 162 -17.88 1.11 -3.60
N ASP A 163 -17.97 2.05 -4.54
CA ASP A 163 -18.86 1.97 -5.70
C ASP A 163 -18.19 1.36 -6.95
N PHE A 164 -16.90 1.03 -6.86
CA PHE A 164 -16.20 0.25 -7.89
C PHE A 164 -16.49 -1.25 -7.76
N PRO A 165 -16.32 -2.04 -8.84
CA PRO A 165 -16.53 -3.47 -8.79
C PRO A 165 -15.71 -4.15 -7.68
N GLY A 166 -16.37 -4.90 -6.82
CA GLY A 166 -15.75 -5.54 -5.65
C GLY A 166 -15.79 -4.69 -4.39
N GLY A 167 -16.18 -3.41 -4.48
CA GLY A 167 -16.35 -2.54 -3.32
C GLY A 167 -17.64 -2.82 -2.54
N ASP A 168 -17.62 -2.67 -1.22
CA ASP A 168 -18.75 -2.89 -0.31
C ASP A 168 -18.62 -2.05 0.96
N MET A 169 -19.52 -1.09 1.16
CA MET A 169 -19.44 -0.16 2.30
C MET A 169 -19.60 -0.86 3.67
N PRO A 170 -20.56 -1.79 3.86
CA PRO A 170 -20.64 -2.52 5.12
C PRO A 170 -19.34 -3.26 5.47
N THR A 171 -18.69 -3.88 4.49
CA THR A 171 -17.40 -4.55 4.67
C THR A 171 -16.29 -3.56 5.00
N LEU A 172 -16.25 -2.40 4.34
CA LEU A 172 -15.30 -1.35 4.67
C LEU A 172 -15.50 -0.85 6.10
N GLN A 173 -16.76 -0.66 6.52
CA GLN A 173 -17.07 -0.23 7.89
C GLN A 173 -16.54 -1.23 8.92
N ALA A 174 -16.73 -2.54 8.69
CA ALA A 174 -16.16 -3.58 9.56
C ALA A 174 -14.61 -3.56 9.58
N SER A 175 -13.98 -3.18 8.48
CA SER A 175 -12.53 -2.99 8.40
C SER A 175 -12.06 -1.77 9.19
N LEU A 176 -12.80 -0.67 9.15
CA LEU A 176 -12.52 0.55 9.92
C LEU A 176 -12.59 0.29 11.44
N GLU A 177 -13.51 -0.57 11.91
CA GLU A 177 -13.58 -0.95 13.33
C GLU A 177 -12.27 -1.59 13.82
N LYS A 178 -11.57 -2.35 12.98
CA LYS A 178 -10.24 -2.87 13.34
C LYS A 178 -9.22 -1.75 13.53
N LEU A 179 -9.23 -0.73 12.65
CA LEU A 179 -8.30 0.39 12.71
C LEU A 179 -8.55 1.29 13.93
N LYS A 180 -9.79 1.41 14.40
CA LYS A 180 -10.16 2.16 15.60
C LYS A 180 -9.48 1.63 16.87
N THR A 181 -9.04 0.38 16.86
CA THR A 181 -8.37 -0.25 18.02
C THR A 181 -6.86 0.05 18.09
N LEU A 182 -6.28 0.66 17.07
CA LEU A 182 -4.86 0.99 17.02
C LEU A 182 -4.53 2.14 17.99
N PRO A 183 -3.26 2.24 18.45
CA PRO A 183 -2.80 3.36 19.27
C PRO A 183 -3.12 4.70 18.62
N GLY A 184 -3.60 5.67 19.39
CA GLY A 184 -4.03 6.96 18.86
C GLY A 184 -2.92 7.77 18.18
N ASP A 185 -1.67 7.58 18.56
CA ASP A 185 -0.49 8.22 17.97
C ASP A 185 0.01 7.53 16.71
N THR A 186 -0.64 6.43 16.27
CA THR A 186 -0.33 5.77 14.99
C THR A 186 -0.45 6.76 13.86
N VAL A 187 0.65 6.99 13.15
CA VAL A 187 0.67 7.82 11.95
C VAL A 187 0.04 7.04 10.81
N VAL A 188 -0.92 7.64 10.12
CA VAL A 188 -1.62 7.04 8.98
C VAL A 188 -1.14 7.72 7.69
N VAL A 189 -0.60 6.94 6.78
CA VAL A 189 -0.23 7.35 5.43
C VAL A 189 -1.23 6.73 4.47
N PRO A 190 -2.19 7.51 3.97
CA PRO A 190 -3.20 7.01 3.04
C PRO A 190 -2.65 6.84 1.63
N GLY A 191 -3.40 6.14 0.78
CA GLY A 191 -3.11 6.03 -0.65
C GLY A 191 -3.16 7.38 -1.36
N HIS A 192 -4.04 8.28 -0.90
CA HIS A 192 -4.18 9.64 -1.45
C HIS A 192 -4.30 10.68 -0.35
N GLY A 193 -3.89 11.92 -0.67
CA GLY A 193 -4.04 13.07 0.21
C GLY A 193 -2.99 13.13 1.32
N ILE A 194 -3.32 13.81 2.40
CA ILE A 194 -2.39 14.12 3.49
C ILE A 194 -2.37 13.05 4.57
N GLU A 195 -1.25 12.95 5.27
CA GLU A 195 -1.09 12.10 6.45
C GLU A 195 -1.99 12.56 7.60
N THR A 196 -2.36 11.61 8.46
CA THR A 196 -3.18 11.84 9.64
C THR A 196 -2.72 10.94 10.79
N THR A 197 -3.51 10.85 11.87
CA THR A 197 -3.31 9.91 12.98
C THR A 197 -4.63 9.26 13.36
N ILE A 198 -4.55 8.08 13.97
CA ILE A 198 -5.76 7.39 14.45
C ILE A 198 -6.56 8.27 15.44
N ALA A 199 -5.88 8.97 16.37
CA ALA A 199 -6.57 9.86 17.31
C ALA A 199 -7.33 11.00 16.60
N ARG A 200 -6.75 11.59 15.55
CA ARG A 200 -7.42 12.64 14.78
C ARG A 200 -8.64 12.10 14.04
N GLU A 201 -8.50 10.95 13.42
CA GLU A 201 -9.61 10.33 12.68
C GLU A 201 -10.74 9.88 13.61
N LEU A 202 -10.43 9.34 14.77
CA LEU A 202 -11.44 9.02 15.79
C LEU A 202 -12.21 10.27 16.27
N ALA A 203 -11.55 11.43 16.28
CA ALA A 203 -12.18 12.68 16.73
C ALA A 203 -13.01 13.39 15.65
N SER A 204 -12.67 13.23 14.37
CA SER A 204 -13.19 14.11 13.31
C SER A 204 -13.67 13.41 12.03
N ASN A 205 -13.33 12.14 11.82
CA ASN A 205 -13.75 11.42 10.62
C ASN A 205 -15.21 10.95 10.77
N PRO A 206 -16.13 11.38 9.88
CA PRO A 206 -17.54 11.02 10.00
C PRO A 206 -17.83 9.52 9.80
N PHE A 207 -16.90 8.78 9.19
CA PHE A 207 -17.02 7.34 8.97
C PHE A 207 -16.55 6.51 10.18
N LEU A 208 -15.91 7.13 11.16
CA LEU A 208 -15.44 6.50 12.39
C LEU A 208 -16.29 6.85 13.63
N GLN A 209 -17.38 7.59 13.45
CA GLN A 209 -18.30 7.97 14.52
C GLN A 209 -19.27 6.84 14.88
#